data_6e6226487a844c4e8c364567f9731f81
#
_entry.id   6e6226487a844c4e8c364567f9731f81
#
_cell.length_a   1.000
_cell.length_b   1.000
_cell.length_c   1.000
_cell.angle_alpha   90.00
_cell.angle_beta   90.00
_cell.angle_gamma   90.00
#
_symmetry.space_group_name_H-M   'P 1'
#
loop_
_entity.id
_entity.type
_entity.pdbx_description
1 polymer ?
#
loop_
_entity_poly.entity_id
_entity_poly.type
_entity_poly.pdbx_seq_one_letter_code
_entity_poly.pdbx_strand_id
1 'polypeptide(L)'
;MATEQGQVPDAYDDLLDEYRRSTYLSDAGGVLGWDQQVMMPEGGTPARAKQSSALSAVQHDVLTGDGIADPLDELDEESLPEPQSAVVREIRREHERSARVPRDLVERISEESANALPAWEQARAEDDWESFAPVLETFVELKRDYAEHIDPDSAPYEVLFADYEPYLSIDRAERILERLREALVPLIEEIRASDVDLEIGFEGTYDEDDQMALTRAALDTLGYPWDRGRVDTAAHPFSTGTQFDA
;
A
#
# COMPACT_ATOMS: atom_id res chain seq x y z
N MET A 1 -38.87 -21.33 -2.59
CA MET A 1 -38.42 -21.13 -1.20
C MET A 1 -37.56 -19.89 -1.22
N ALA A 2 -37.99 -18.79 -0.65
CA ALA A 2 -37.14 -17.63 -0.43
C ALA A 2 -36.12 -18.06 0.63
N THR A 3 -34.86 -18.03 0.29
CA THR A 3 -33.75 -18.11 1.27
C THR A 3 -33.97 -16.97 2.26
N GLU A 4 -34.16 -17.28 3.54
CA GLU A 4 -33.98 -16.31 4.62
C GLU A 4 -32.60 -15.71 4.43
N GLN A 5 -32.54 -14.47 3.95
CA GLN A 5 -31.35 -13.66 4.06
C GLN A 5 -31.17 -13.44 5.56
N GLY A 6 -30.15 -14.07 6.15
CA GLY A 6 -29.80 -13.89 7.55
C GLY A 6 -29.75 -12.40 7.87
N GLN A 7 -30.37 -11.99 8.94
CA GLN A 7 -30.34 -10.61 9.42
C GLN A 7 -28.89 -10.35 9.84
N VAL A 8 -28.28 -9.30 9.28
CA VAL A 8 -26.94 -8.87 9.67
C VAL A 8 -27.04 -8.33 11.11
N PRO A 9 -26.21 -8.79 12.04
CA PRO A 9 -26.22 -8.30 13.43
C PRO A 9 -25.84 -6.82 13.53
N ASP A 10 -26.33 -6.12 14.56
CA ASP A 10 -25.98 -4.71 14.83
C ASP A 10 -24.46 -4.54 15.03
N ALA A 11 -23.79 -5.53 15.63
CA ALA A 11 -22.31 -5.56 15.77
C ALA A 11 -21.55 -5.43 14.44
N TYR A 12 -22.13 -5.81 13.31
CA TYR A 12 -21.52 -5.60 11.99
C TYR A 12 -21.50 -4.11 11.60
N ASP A 13 -22.57 -3.38 11.87
CA ASP A 13 -22.62 -1.95 11.60
C ASP A 13 -21.68 -1.18 12.54
N ASP A 14 -21.61 -1.56 13.82
CA ASP A 14 -20.67 -1.00 14.80
C ASP A 14 -19.21 -1.23 14.37
N LEU A 15 -18.86 -2.44 13.91
CA LEU A 15 -17.56 -2.78 13.34
C LEU A 15 -17.21 -1.88 12.16
N LEU A 16 -18.14 -1.73 11.20
CA LEU A 16 -17.90 -0.91 10.02
C LEU A 16 -17.72 0.56 10.35
N ASP A 17 -18.46 1.09 11.31
CA ASP A 17 -18.36 2.50 11.70
C ASP A 17 -16.98 2.81 12.31
N GLU A 18 -16.46 1.94 13.18
CA GLU A 18 -15.12 2.13 13.75
C GLU A 18 -14.01 1.83 12.72
N TYR A 19 -14.19 0.84 11.85
CA TYR A 19 -13.24 0.57 10.77
C TYR A 19 -13.15 1.73 9.77
N ARG A 20 -14.27 2.35 9.40
CA ARG A 20 -14.29 3.57 8.57
C ARG A 20 -13.50 4.70 9.22
N ARG A 21 -13.56 4.84 10.54
CA ARG A 21 -12.77 5.84 11.26
C ARG A 21 -11.26 5.60 11.09
N SER A 22 -10.80 4.34 11.18
CA SER A 22 -9.40 3.97 10.85
C SER A 22 -9.07 4.32 9.40
N THR A 23 -9.97 4.02 8.45
CA THR A 23 -9.79 4.33 7.03
C THR A 23 -9.67 5.82 6.77
N TYR A 24 -10.52 6.66 7.37
CA TYR A 24 -10.41 8.12 7.22
C TYR A 24 -9.10 8.69 7.77
N LEU A 25 -8.54 8.10 8.81
CA LEU A 25 -7.20 8.46 9.30
C LEU A 25 -6.12 8.05 8.29
N SER A 26 -6.24 6.88 7.67
CA SER A 26 -5.36 6.45 6.58
C SER A 26 -5.43 7.38 5.38
N ASP A 27 -6.63 7.76 4.96
CA ASP A 27 -6.88 8.69 3.85
C ASP A 27 -6.24 10.08 4.12
N ALA A 28 -6.36 10.57 5.35
CA ALA A 28 -5.68 11.80 5.77
C ALA A 28 -4.14 11.66 5.69
N GLY A 29 -3.60 10.48 6.04
CA GLY A 29 -2.20 10.13 5.84
C GLY A 29 -1.80 10.15 4.36
N GLY A 30 -2.65 9.62 3.48
CA GLY A 30 -2.46 9.68 2.03
C GLY A 30 -2.37 11.11 1.49
N VAL A 31 -3.22 12.02 1.97
CA VAL A 31 -3.17 13.45 1.61
C VAL A 31 -1.88 14.10 2.12
N LEU A 32 -1.43 13.78 3.33
CA LEU A 32 -0.15 14.27 3.85
C LEU A 32 1.04 13.75 3.02
N GLY A 33 0.99 12.48 2.58
CA GLY A 33 2.00 11.90 1.72
C GLY A 33 2.04 12.52 0.33
N TRP A 34 0.86 12.79 -0.27
CA TRP A 34 0.77 13.51 -1.53
C TRP A 34 1.33 14.93 -1.41
N ASP A 35 0.92 15.69 -0.39
CA ASP A 35 1.43 17.04 -0.15
C ASP A 35 2.95 17.05 0.03
N GLN A 36 3.50 16.05 0.72
CA GLN A 36 4.95 15.91 0.90
C GLN A 36 5.70 15.73 -0.43
N GLN A 37 5.15 14.95 -1.35
CA GLN A 37 5.80 14.62 -2.61
C GLN A 37 5.59 15.68 -3.71
N VAL A 38 4.54 16.50 -3.62
CA VAL A 38 4.12 17.39 -4.71
C VAL A 38 4.21 18.88 -4.34
N MET A 39 3.88 19.24 -3.10
CA MET A 39 3.65 20.65 -2.72
C MET A 39 4.55 21.15 -1.60
N MET A 40 4.94 20.28 -0.66
CA MET A 40 5.60 20.68 0.57
C MET A 40 7.03 21.18 0.32
N PRO A 41 7.40 22.35 0.82
CA PRO A 41 8.80 22.77 0.80
C PRO A 41 9.69 21.83 1.63
N GLU A 42 10.91 21.58 1.17
CA GLU A 42 11.88 20.66 1.79
C GLU A 42 12.06 20.89 3.30
N GLY A 43 12.09 22.16 3.75
CA GLY A 43 12.20 22.51 5.18
C GLY A 43 11.01 22.06 6.04
N GLY A 44 9.91 21.57 5.44
CA GLY A 44 8.73 21.02 6.13
C GLY A 44 8.93 19.60 6.65
N THR A 45 9.92 18.84 6.17
CA THR A 45 10.13 17.42 6.47
C THR A 45 10.13 17.08 7.96
N PRO A 46 10.83 17.78 8.87
CA PRO A 46 10.84 17.43 10.28
C PRO A 46 9.45 17.56 10.96
N ALA A 47 8.62 18.49 10.48
CA ALA A 47 7.25 18.64 10.98
C ALA A 47 6.34 17.54 10.41
N ARG A 48 6.48 17.23 9.11
CA ARG A 48 5.73 16.18 8.43
C ARG A 48 5.99 14.81 9.03
N ALA A 49 7.23 14.46 9.32
CA ALA A 49 7.59 13.20 9.96
C ALA A 49 6.83 12.99 11.29
N LYS A 50 6.76 14.03 12.13
CA LYS A 50 6.00 14.00 13.38
C LYS A 50 4.48 13.96 13.18
N GLN A 51 3.96 14.65 12.16
CA GLN A 51 2.53 14.61 11.83
C GLN A 51 2.13 13.20 11.37
N SER A 52 2.91 12.59 10.49
CA SER A 52 2.66 11.24 9.99
C SER A 52 2.76 10.19 11.10
N SER A 53 3.80 10.28 11.94
CA SER A 53 3.98 9.41 13.11
C SER A 53 2.78 9.50 14.07
N ALA A 54 2.35 10.71 14.43
CA ALA A 54 1.21 10.91 15.33
C ALA A 54 -0.11 10.37 14.73
N LEU A 55 -0.32 10.58 13.42
CA LEU A 55 -1.51 10.07 12.73
C LEU A 55 -1.53 8.55 12.67
N SER A 56 -0.40 7.92 12.31
CA SER A 56 -0.25 6.47 12.28
C SER A 56 -0.47 5.84 13.66
N ALA A 57 0.00 6.50 14.73
CA ALA A 57 -0.24 6.05 16.09
C ALA A 57 -1.73 6.07 16.47
N VAL A 58 -2.46 7.14 16.10
CA VAL A 58 -3.91 7.23 16.36
C VAL A 58 -4.68 6.20 15.52
N GLN A 59 -4.28 5.99 14.26
CA GLN A 59 -4.88 4.97 13.41
C GLN A 59 -4.67 3.56 13.99
N HIS A 60 -3.45 3.28 14.45
CA HIS A 60 -3.14 2.01 15.12
C HIS A 60 -3.98 1.80 16.38
N ASP A 61 -4.11 2.84 17.24
CA ASP A 61 -4.94 2.77 18.45
C ASP A 61 -6.42 2.48 18.13
N VAL A 62 -6.95 3.05 17.04
CA VAL A 62 -8.33 2.75 16.58
C VAL A 62 -8.43 1.32 16.08
N LEU A 63 -7.50 0.89 15.22
CA LEU A 63 -7.55 -0.44 14.59
C LEU A 63 -7.35 -1.57 15.61
N THR A 64 -6.59 -1.34 16.68
CA THR A 64 -6.29 -2.33 17.70
C THR A 64 -7.13 -2.21 18.98
N GLY A 65 -8.04 -1.23 19.04
CA GLY A 65 -8.87 -0.94 20.20
C GLY A 65 -10.13 -1.79 20.31
N ASP A 66 -10.79 -1.68 21.45
CA ASP A 66 -12.02 -2.43 21.79
C ASP A 66 -13.16 -2.14 20.80
N GLY A 67 -13.18 -0.95 20.17
CA GLY A 67 -14.17 -0.61 19.15
C GLY A 67 -14.15 -1.51 17.88
N ILE A 68 -13.02 -2.16 17.64
CA ILE A 68 -12.87 -3.19 16.59
C ILE A 68 -12.92 -4.58 17.21
N ALA A 69 -12.21 -4.80 18.33
CA ALA A 69 -12.10 -6.11 18.96
C ALA A 69 -13.46 -6.67 19.44
N ASP A 70 -14.24 -5.85 20.18
CA ASP A 70 -15.51 -6.31 20.76
C ASP A 70 -16.53 -6.76 19.69
N PRO A 71 -16.81 -5.97 18.63
CA PRO A 71 -17.67 -6.42 17.54
C PRO A 71 -17.13 -7.67 16.80
N LEU A 72 -15.82 -7.77 16.60
CA LEU A 72 -15.23 -8.97 15.99
C LEU A 72 -15.44 -10.23 16.84
N ASP A 73 -15.43 -10.13 18.17
CA ASP A 73 -15.69 -11.25 19.07
C ASP A 73 -17.17 -11.67 19.08
N GLU A 74 -18.08 -10.74 18.83
CA GLU A 74 -19.53 -11.02 18.73
C GLU A 74 -19.96 -11.64 17.39
N LEU A 75 -19.17 -11.41 16.32
CA LEU A 75 -19.51 -11.82 14.95
C LEU A 75 -18.98 -13.23 14.65
N ASP A 76 -19.90 -14.13 14.29
CA ASP A 76 -19.61 -15.44 13.72
C ASP A 76 -19.61 -15.36 12.18
N GLU A 77 -18.43 -15.41 11.58
CA GLU A 77 -18.24 -15.30 10.12
C GLU A 77 -19.03 -16.35 9.34
N GLU A 78 -19.19 -17.58 9.88
CA GLU A 78 -19.90 -18.66 9.21
C GLU A 78 -21.41 -18.43 9.15
N SER A 79 -21.93 -17.59 10.05
CA SER A 79 -23.35 -17.24 10.13
C SER A 79 -23.73 -16.05 9.23
N LEU A 80 -22.76 -15.29 8.72
CA LEU A 80 -22.98 -14.10 7.89
C LEU A 80 -23.16 -14.45 6.41
N PRO A 81 -23.92 -13.65 5.64
CA PRO A 81 -23.89 -13.72 4.18
C PRO A 81 -22.50 -13.49 3.62
N GLU A 82 -22.15 -14.14 2.50
CA GLU A 82 -20.78 -14.14 1.94
C GLU A 82 -20.11 -12.75 1.79
N PRO A 83 -20.78 -11.68 1.32
CA PRO A 83 -20.13 -10.38 1.26
C PRO A 83 -19.72 -9.84 2.65
N GLN A 84 -20.58 -10.00 3.65
CA GLN A 84 -20.33 -9.55 5.02
C GLN A 84 -19.28 -10.41 5.72
N SER A 85 -19.34 -11.73 5.54
CA SER A 85 -18.33 -12.67 6.02
C SER A 85 -16.93 -12.30 5.51
N ALA A 86 -16.81 -12.00 4.21
CA ALA A 86 -15.53 -11.59 3.61
C ALA A 86 -14.99 -10.28 4.24
N VAL A 87 -15.86 -9.30 4.48
CA VAL A 87 -15.49 -8.03 5.13
C VAL A 87 -15.00 -8.27 6.55
N VAL A 88 -15.75 -9.03 7.35
CA VAL A 88 -15.35 -9.36 8.75
C VAL A 88 -14.02 -10.09 8.78
N ARG A 89 -13.81 -11.06 7.88
CA ARG A 89 -12.54 -11.78 7.76
C ARG A 89 -11.36 -10.87 7.48
N GLU A 90 -11.50 -9.90 6.56
CA GLU A 90 -10.41 -8.97 6.25
C GLU A 90 -10.12 -8.01 7.40
N ILE A 91 -11.15 -7.45 8.03
CA ILE A 91 -10.97 -6.57 9.19
C ILE A 91 -10.33 -7.34 10.35
N ARG A 92 -10.77 -8.58 10.63
CA ARG A 92 -10.16 -9.44 11.65
C ARG A 92 -8.68 -9.69 11.36
N ARG A 93 -8.34 -10.05 10.14
CA ARG A 93 -6.96 -10.28 9.72
C ARG A 93 -6.08 -9.05 9.96
N GLU A 94 -6.59 -7.87 9.58
CA GLU A 94 -5.87 -6.60 9.75
C GLU A 94 -5.72 -6.23 11.23
N HIS A 95 -6.80 -6.36 12.02
CA HIS A 95 -6.79 -6.15 13.46
C HIS A 95 -5.79 -7.07 14.16
N GLU A 96 -5.85 -8.38 13.93
CA GLU A 96 -4.98 -9.37 14.57
C GLU A 96 -3.49 -9.16 14.26
N ARG A 97 -3.17 -8.76 13.03
CA ARG A 97 -1.79 -8.42 12.64
C ARG A 97 -1.33 -7.14 13.32
N SER A 98 -2.14 -6.09 13.26
CA SER A 98 -1.81 -4.80 13.85
C SER A 98 -1.68 -4.86 15.37
N ALA A 99 -2.51 -5.65 16.03
CA ALA A 99 -2.45 -5.83 17.49
C ALA A 99 -1.16 -6.50 18.00
N ARG A 100 -0.42 -7.19 17.12
CA ARG A 100 0.89 -7.78 17.46
C ARG A 100 2.03 -6.77 17.34
N VAL A 101 1.84 -5.68 16.61
CA VAL A 101 2.88 -4.68 16.36
C VAL A 101 2.83 -3.59 17.42
N PRO A 102 3.92 -3.33 18.17
CA PRO A 102 3.94 -2.25 19.14
C PRO A 102 3.73 -0.88 18.50
N ARG A 103 2.98 -0.03 19.19
CA ARG A 103 2.66 1.34 18.75
C ARG A 103 3.90 2.18 18.43
N ASP A 104 4.94 2.07 19.26
CA ASP A 104 6.20 2.81 19.07
C ASP A 104 6.97 2.35 17.83
N LEU A 105 6.85 1.09 17.42
CA LEU A 105 7.40 0.61 16.15
C LEU A 105 6.63 1.20 14.96
N VAL A 106 5.30 1.28 15.04
CA VAL A 106 4.47 1.94 14.00
C VAL A 106 4.85 3.42 13.86
N GLU A 107 4.97 4.14 14.97
CA GLU A 107 5.40 5.55 15.00
C GLU A 107 6.77 5.72 14.36
N ARG A 108 7.74 4.86 14.71
CA ARG A 108 9.09 4.90 14.19
C ARG A 108 9.15 4.61 12.68
N ILE A 109 8.45 3.59 12.20
CA ILE A 109 8.38 3.29 10.77
C ILE A 109 7.82 4.49 9.98
N SER A 110 6.76 5.11 10.50
CA SER A 110 6.13 6.27 9.85
C SER A 110 7.06 7.50 9.83
N GLU A 111 7.75 7.78 10.93
CA GLU A 111 8.70 8.90 11.02
C GLU A 111 9.90 8.69 10.07
N GLU A 112 10.49 7.50 10.07
CA GLU A 112 11.61 7.18 9.18
C GLU A 112 11.20 7.20 7.70
N SER A 113 9.97 6.76 7.37
CA SER A 113 9.46 6.83 6.00
C SER A 113 9.35 8.27 5.49
N ALA A 114 8.87 9.20 6.31
CA ALA A 114 8.78 10.60 5.93
C ALA A 114 10.17 11.25 5.78
N ASN A 115 11.14 10.87 6.61
CA ASN A 115 12.52 11.37 6.54
C ASN A 115 13.30 10.76 5.36
N ALA A 116 12.99 9.54 4.95
CA ALA A 116 13.69 8.84 3.87
C ALA A 116 13.45 9.45 2.50
N LEU A 117 12.28 10.05 2.24
CA LEU A 117 11.93 10.59 0.94
C LEU A 117 12.92 11.66 0.45
N PRO A 118 13.18 12.77 1.17
CA PRO A 118 14.13 13.78 0.71
C PRO A 118 15.58 13.25 0.66
N ALA A 119 15.96 12.31 1.55
CA ALA A 119 17.28 11.68 1.50
C ALA A 119 17.44 10.85 0.20
N TRP A 120 16.40 10.14 -0.21
CA TRP A 120 16.39 9.42 -1.47
C TRP A 120 16.42 10.35 -2.69
N GLU A 121 15.63 11.45 -2.67
CA GLU A 121 15.61 12.43 -3.75
C GLU A 121 17.00 13.06 -3.96
N GLN A 122 17.66 13.44 -2.87
CA GLN A 122 19.02 13.98 -2.92
C GLN A 122 20.03 12.94 -3.46
N ALA A 123 20.04 11.75 -2.90
CA ALA A 123 20.94 10.67 -3.33
C ALA A 123 20.76 10.33 -4.82
N ARG A 124 19.51 10.31 -5.31
CA ARG A 124 19.18 10.12 -6.72
C ARG A 124 19.69 11.25 -7.60
N ALA A 125 19.51 12.51 -7.18
CA ALA A 125 19.95 13.68 -7.93
C ALA A 125 21.48 13.77 -8.04
N GLU A 126 22.20 13.29 -7.02
CA GLU A 126 23.66 13.29 -6.94
C GLU A 126 24.30 11.99 -7.45
N ASP A 127 23.50 10.97 -7.81
CA ASP A 127 23.95 9.60 -8.14
C ASP A 127 24.82 8.99 -7.01
N ASP A 128 24.43 9.26 -5.76
CA ASP A 128 25.14 8.89 -4.54
C ASP A 128 24.39 7.81 -3.75
N TRP A 129 24.59 6.56 -4.16
CA TRP A 129 24.04 5.40 -3.46
C TRP A 129 24.55 5.27 -2.02
N GLU A 130 25.80 5.61 -1.77
CA GLU A 130 26.42 5.40 -0.45
C GLU A 130 25.77 6.27 0.63
N SER A 131 25.26 7.44 0.27
CA SER A 131 24.52 8.32 1.19
C SER A 131 23.14 7.75 1.58
N PHE A 132 22.51 6.97 0.69
CA PHE A 132 21.18 6.40 0.94
C PHE A 132 21.23 4.99 1.56
N ALA A 133 22.30 4.24 1.38
CA ALA A 133 22.44 2.88 1.90
C ALA A 133 22.13 2.74 3.41
N PRO A 134 22.58 3.65 4.32
CA PRO A 134 22.25 3.58 5.73
C PRO A 134 20.73 3.73 6.03
N VAL A 135 20.02 4.50 5.20
CA VAL A 135 18.57 4.65 5.32
C VAL A 135 17.89 3.30 5.03
N LEU A 136 18.32 2.61 3.97
CA LEU A 136 17.81 1.27 3.64
C LEU A 136 18.16 0.23 4.71
N GLU A 137 19.35 0.29 5.29
CA GLU A 137 19.71 -0.59 6.41
C GLU A 137 18.74 -0.42 7.59
N THR A 138 18.41 0.84 7.93
CA THR A 138 17.40 1.14 8.95
C THR A 138 16.05 0.50 8.62
N PHE A 139 15.58 0.61 7.37
CA PHE A 139 14.32 -0.03 6.96
C PHE A 139 14.37 -1.56 7.01
N VAL A 140 15.49 -2.16 6.65
CA VAL A 140 15.67 -3.62 6.77
C VAL A 140 15.55 -4.06 8.23
N GLU A 141 16.16 -3.32 9.17
CA GLU A 141 16.04 -3.59 10.60
C GLU A 141 14.61 -3.44 11.09
N LEU A 142 13.94 -2.31 10.78
CA LEU A 142 12.56 -2.05 11.16
C LEU A 142 11.59 -3.10 10.60
N LYS A 143 11.78 -3.54 9.36
CA LYS A 143 10.94 -4.56 8.74
C LYS A 143 11.18 -5.96 9.30
N ARG A 144 12.39 -6.26 9.75
CA ARG A 144 12.67 -7.51 10.49
C ARG A 144 12.03 -7.50 11.86
N ASP A 145 12.13 -6.39 12.58
CA ASP A 145 11.48 -6.19 13.88
C ASP A 145 9.95 -6.32 13.76
N TYR A 146 9.36 -5.64 12.78
CA TYR A 146 7.95 -5.78 12.44
C TYR A 146 7.54 -7.24 12.17
N ALA A 147 8.31 -7.96 11.37
CA ALA A 147 8.03 -9.35 11.04
C ALA A 147 8.12 -10.28 12.27
N GLU A 148 9.10 -10.06 13.15
CA GLU A 148 9.29 -10.81 14.40
C GLU A 148 8.09 -10.63 15.34
N HIS A 149 7.52 -9.42 15.41
CA HIS A 149 6.31 -9.17 16.22
C HIS A 149 5.08 -9.90 15.67
N ILE A 150 4.95 -10.01 14.35
CA ILE A 150 3.81 -10.69 13.73
C ILE A 150 3.93 -12.21 13.84
N ASP A 151 5.06 -12.76 13.46
CA ASP A 151 5.31 -14.20 13.53
C ASP A 151 6.83 -14.49 13.66
N PRO A 152 7.32 -14.72 14.89
CA PRO A 152 8.73 -15.00 15.14
C PRO A 152 9.20 -16.37 14.63
N ASP A 153 8.27 -17.27 14.32
CA ASP A 153 8.59 -18.63 13.86
C ASP A 153 8.74 -18.70 12.33
N SER A 154 8.25 -17.71 11.60
CA SER A 154 8.33 -17.63 10.15
C SER A 154 9.52 -16.77 9.68
N ALA A 155 9.98 -17.01 8.44
CA ALA A 155 11.01 -16.15 7.85
C ALA A 155 10.45 -14.72 7.65
N PRO A 156 11.23 -13.65 7.93
CA PRO A 156 10.74 -12.27 7.79
C PRO A 156 10.17 -11.96 6.41
N TYR A 157 10.77 -12.50 5.35
CA TYR A 157 10.25 -12.32 3.98
C TYR A 157 8.85 -12.93 3.80
N GLU A 158 8.58 -14.09 4.39
CA GLU A 158 7.27 -14.74 4.34
C GLU A 158 6.19 -13.91 5.03
N VAL A 159 6.51 -13.37 6.21
CA VAL A 159 5.61 -12.49 6.95
C VAL A 159 5.29 -11.22 6.16
N LEU A 160 6.32 -10.58 5.57
CA LEU A 160 6.16 -9.37 4.77
C LEU A 160 5.45 -9.63 3.43
N PHE A 161 5.65 -10.81 2.83
CA PHE A 161 4.94 -11.22 1.62
C PHE A 161 3.43 -11.31 1.86
N ALA A 162 3.02 -11.80 3.04
CA ALA A 162 1.61 -11.91 3.42
C ALA A 162 0.91 -10.55 3.65
N ASP A 163 1.64 -9.43 3.74
CA ASP A 163 1.04 -8.08 3.75
C ASP A 163 0.49 -7.69 2.36
N TYR A 164 1.09 -8.21 1.29
CA TYR A 164 0.69 -7.95 -0.10
C TYR A 164 -0.18 -9.07 -0.69
N GLU A 165 0.15 -10.32 -0.33
CA GLU A 165 -0.47 -11.51 -0.90
C GLU A 165 -0.98 -12.47 0.20
N PRO A 166 -1.97 -12.07 1.00
CA PRO A 166 -2.38 -12.80 2.20
C PRO A 166 -2.91 -14.21 1.92
N TYR A 167 -3.38 -14.48 0.69
CA TYR A 167 -3.95 -15.77 0.29
C TYR A 167 -3.06 -16.58 -0.66
N LEU A 168 -1.83 -16.12 -0.88
CA LEU A 168 -0.85 -16.77 -1.73
C LEU A 168 0.37 -17.18 -0.90
N SER A 169 0.61 -18.50 -0.74
CA SER A 169 1.86 -18.94 -0.11
C SER A 169 3.07 -18.72 -1.03
N ILE A 170 4.24 -18.49 -0.45
CA ILE A 170 5.50 -18.33 -1.19
C ILE A 170 5.75 -19.54 -2.12
N ASP A 171 5.60 -20.76 -1.62
CA ASP A 171 5.75 -21.98 -2.43
C ASP A 171 4.85 -21.98 -3.66
N ARG A 172 3.63 -21.46 -3.55
CA ARG A 172 2.71 -21.38 -4.68
C ARG A 172 3.13 -20.28 -5.65
N ALA A 173 3.56 -19.13 -5.12
CA ALA A 173 4.09 -18.03 -5.93
C ALA A 173 5.32 -18.48 -6.73
N GLU A 174 6.28 -19.15 -6.09
CA GLU A 174 7.47 -19.69 -6.75
C GLU A 174 7.12 -20.65 -7.89
N ARG A 175 6.19 -21.59 -7.67
CA ARG A 175 5.73 -22.50 -8.73
C ARG A 175 5.07 -21.77 -9.90
N ILE A 176 4.32 -20.70 -9.63
CA ILE A 176 3.70 -19.89 -10.69
C ILE A 176 4.77 -19.15 -11.49
N LEU A 177 5.72 -18.49 -10.80
CA LEU A 177 6.80 -17.75 -11.41
C LEU A 177 7.72 -18.66 -12.24
N GLU A 178 8.03 -19.86 -11.75
CA GLU A 178 8.82 -20.83 -12.49
C GLU A 178 8.13 -21.27 -13.79
N ARG A 179 6.82 -21.57 -13.74
CA ARG A 179 6.05 -21.89 -14.94
C ARG A 179 5.99 -20.73 -15.92
N LEU A 180 5.89 -19.50 -15.43
CA LEU A 180 5.96 -18.30 -16.28
C LEU A 180 7.34 -18.17 -16.93
N ARG A 181 8.40 -18.40 -16.18
CA ARG A 181 9.78 -18.38 -16.70
C ARG A 181 9.96 -19.40 -17.82
N GLU A 182 9.53 -20.65 -17.59
CA GLU A 182 9.60 -21.72 -18.59
C GLU A 182 8.85 -21.39 -19.88
N ALA A 183 7.74 -20.65 -19.81
CA ALA A 183 6.95 -20.25 -20.97
C ALA A 183 7.47 -18.98 -21.65
N LEU A 184 7.87 -17.97 -20.87
CA LEU A 184 8.22 -16.65 -21.39
C LEU A 184 9.65 -16.60 -21.94
N VAL A 185 10.62 -17.28 -21.31
CA VAL A 185 12.02 -17.23 -21.77
C VAL A 185 12.17 -17.74 -23.20
N PRO A 186 11.64 -18.92 -23.59
CA PRO A 186 11.69 -19.36 -24.99
C PRO A 186 10.97 -18.39 -25.94
N LEU A 187 9.85 -17.84 -25.56
CA LEU A 187 9.12 -16.85 -26.37
C LEU A 187 9.96 -15.57 -26.60
N ILE A 188 10.64 -15.08 -25.58
CA ILE A 188 11.55 -13.94 -25.71
C ILE A 188 12.72 -14.27 -26.66
N GLU A 189 13.25 -15.49 -26.58
CA GLU A 189 14.31 -15.94 -27.48
C GLU A 189 13.82 -16.05 -28.92
N GLU A 190 12.61 -16.55 -29.17
CA GLU A 190 11.99 -16.60 -30.49
C GLU A 190 11.79 -15.18 -31.07
N ILE A 191 11.28 -14.24 -30.25
CA ILE A 191 11.10 -12.84 -30.65
C ILE A 191 12.46 -12.20 -31.01
N ARG A 192 13.49 -12.43 -30.21
CA ARG A 192 14.84 -11.92 -30.47
C ARG A 192 15.50 -12.52 -31.72
N ALA A 193 15.18 -13.76 -32.03
CA ALA A 193 15.69 -14.46 -33.21
C ALA A 193 14.86 -14.20 -34.48
N SER A 194 13.72 -13.51 -34.36
CA SER A 194 12.88 -13.19 -35.51
C SER A 194 13.51 -12.08 -36.36
N ASP A 195 13.33 -12.17 -37.69
CA ASP A 195 13.74 -11.14 -38.64
C ASP A 195 12.75 -9.98 -38.71
N VAL A 196 11.79 -9.90 -37.79
CA VAL A 196 10.81 -8.80 -37.76
C VAL A 196 11.45 -7.58 -37.12
N ASP A 197 11.68 -6.59 -37.94
CA ASP A 197 12.10 -5.26 -37.50
C ASP A 197 10.88 -4.52 -36.93
N LEU A 198 10.82 -4.45 -35.61
CA LEU A 198 9.82 -3.62 -34.92
C LEU A 198 10.38 -2.20 -34.85
N GLU A 199 9.95 -1.32 -35.74
CA GLU A 199 10.16 0.11 -35.57
C GLU A 199 9.44 0.55 -34.28
N ILE A 200 10.12 0.41 -33.14
CA ILE A 200 9.66 0.97 -31.86
C ILE A 200 10.06 2.44 -31.87
N GLY A 201 9.16 3.28 -32.40
CA GLY A 201 9.42 4.69 -32.68
C GLY A 201 9.48 5.64 -31.46
N PHE A 202 9.97 5.15 -30.31
CA PHE A 202 10.12 5.96 -29.09
C PHE A 202 11.59 6.21 -28.77
N GLU A 203 12.36 6.66 -29.75
CA GLU A 203 13.73 7.12 -29.52
C GLU A 203 13.75 8.62 -29.23
N GLY A 204 14.45 9.02 -28.16
CA GLY A 204 14.67 10.44 -27.82
C GLY A 204 14.13 10.84 -26.45
N THR A 205 14.29 12.11 -26.13
CA THR A 205 13.72 12.77 -24.96
C THR A 205 12.46 13.54 -25.37
N TYR A 206 11.43 13.41 -24.58
CA TYR A 206 10.16 14.10 -24.78
C TYR A 206 10.00 15.16 -23.70
N ASP A 207 9.49 16.32 -24.07
CA ASP A 207 9.20 17.41 -23.14
C ASP A 207 8.16 16.97 -22.10
N GLU A 208 8.33 17.37 -20.85
CA GLU A 208 7.44 16.98 -19.75
C GLU A 208 6.01 17.49 -19.97
N ASP A 209 5.86 18.70 -20.52
CA ASP A 209 4.54 19.26 -20.84
C ASP A 209 3.81 18.43 -21.91
N ASP A 210 4.54 17.93 -22.92
CA ASP A 210 3.98 17.05 -23.95
C ASP A 210 3.56 15.68 -23.38
N GLN A 211 4.37 15.11 -22.49
CA GLN A 211 4.05 13.87 -21.79
C GLN A 211 2.82 14.05 -20.90
N MET A 212 2.72 15.16 -20.18
CA MET A 212 1.57 15.48 -19.35
C MET A 212 0.30 15.72 -20.20
N ALA A 213 0.43 16.37 -21.34
CA ALA A 213 -0.68 16.55 -22.28
C ALA A 213 -1.21 15.21 -22.81
N LEU A 214 -0.31 14.28 -23.18
CA LEU A 214 -0.66 12.93 -23.60
C LEU A 214 -1.34 12.14 -22.46
N THR A 215 -0.82 12.23 -21.24
CA THR A 215 -1.40 11.60 -20.05
C THR A 215 -2.83 12.08 -19.82
N ARG A 216 -3.07 13.38 -19.90
CA ARG A 216 -4.42 13.97 -19.77
C ARG A 216 -5.37 13.47 -20.87
N ALA A 217 -4.93 13.44 -22.12
CA ALA A 217 -5.73 12.94 -23.23
C ALA A 217 -6.08 11.45 -23.09
N ALA A 218 -5.15 10.63 -22.57
CA ALA A 218 -5.41 9.23 -22.28
C ALA A 218 -6.44 9.07 -21.14
N LEU A 219 -6.30 9.82 -20.07
CA LEU A 219 -7.24 9.83 -18.94
C LEU A 219 -8.63 10.33 -19.35
N ASP A 220 -8.74 11.35 -20.18
CA ASP A 220 -10.01 11.80 -20.76
C ASP A 220 -10.69 10.67 -21.55
N THR A 221 -9.91 9.94 -22.35
CA THR A 221 -10.42 8.80 -23.13
C THR A 221 -10.92 7.67 -22.24
N LEU A 222 -10.28 7.46 -21.09
CA LEU A 222 -10.68 6.47 -20.08
C LEU A 222 -11.82 6.94 -19.18
N GLY A 223 -12.25 8.19 -19.29
CA GLY A 223 -13.33 8.76 -18.49
C GLY A 223 -12.92 9.13 -17.06
N TYR A 224 -11.68 9.57 -16.88
CA TYR A 224 -11.16 9.97 -15.56
C TYR A 224 -11.97 11.16 -14.99
N PRO A 225 -12.45 11.08 -13.74
CA PRO A 225 -13.30 12.09 -13.14
C PRO A 225 -12.48 13.27 -12.57
N TRP A 226 -12.21 14.27 -13.40
CA TRP A 226 -11.41 15.45 -13.02
C TRP A 226 -12.01 16.32 -11.91
N ASP A 227 -13.29 16.15 -11.61
CA ASP A 227 -13.98 16.77 -10.47
C ASP A 227 -13.65 16.12 -9.12
N ARG A 228 -13.02 14.93 -9.14
CA ARG A 228 -12.68 14.15 -7.96
C ARG A 228 -11.21 13.76 -7.88
N GLY A 229 -10.48 13.85 -8.97
CA GLY A 229 -9.09 13.45 -9.05
C GLY A 229 -8.21 14.50 -9.70
N ARG A 230 -6.90 14.37 -9.55
CA ARG A 230 -5.87 15.21 -10.17
C ARG A 230 -4.65 14.39 -10.54
N VAL A 231 -3.85 14.94 -11.43
CA VAL A 231 -2.56 14.38 -11.83
C VAL A 231 -1.51 15.44 -11.62
N ASP A 232 -0.46 15.09 -10.92
CA ASP A 232 0.68 15.94 -10.60
C ASP A 232 1.98 15.21 -10.99
N THR A 233 3.08 15.97 -11.08
CA THR A 233 4.41 15.41 -11.24
C THR A 233 5.06 15.17 -9.88
N ALA A 234 5.80 14.08 -9.74
CA ALA A 234 6.54 13.73 -8.54
C ALA A 234 7.87 13.07 -8.92
N ALA A 235 8.83 13.04 -8.00
CA ALA A 235 10.12 12.42 -8.21
C ALA A 235 10.03 10.91 -8.47
N HIS A 236 9.02 10.25 -7.88
CA HIS A 236 8.65 8.85 -8.12
C HIS A 236 7.16 8.74 -8.40
N PRO A 237 6.73 8.02 -9.46
CA PRO A 237 5.30 7.84 -9.72
C PRO A 237 4.59 7.12 -8.55
N PHE A 238 3.47 7.65 -8.13
CA PHE A 238 2.60 7.02 -7.15
C PHE A 238 1.13 7.30 -7.46
N SER A 239 0.25 6.55 -6.83
CA SER A 239 -1.19 6.83 -6.83
C SER A 239 -1.70 6.77 -5.39
N THR A 240 -2.65 7.63 -5.08
CA THR A 240 -3.37 7.62 -3.81
C THR A 240 -4.84 7.89 -4.08
N GLY A 241 -5.70 7.48 -3.17
CA GLY A 241 -7.13 7.69 -3.28
C GLY A 241 -7.80 7.47 -1.93
N THR A 242 -9.02 7.98 -1.78
CA THR A 242 -9.89 7.71 -0.63
C THR A 242 -10.84 6.58 -0.96
N GLN A 243 -11.20 5.76 0.02
CA GLN A 243 -11.97 4.54 -0.24
C GLN A 243 -13.49 4.75 -0.29
N PHE A 244 -14.01 5.73 0.44
CA PHE A 244 -15.45 5.88 0.61
C PHE A 244 -16.06 7.12 -0.05
N ASP A 245 -15.27 8.14 -0.35
CA ASP A 245 -15.75 9.46 -0.79
C ASP A 245 -15.16 9.91 -2.13
N ALA A 246 -14.55 9.00 -2.87
CA ALA A 246 -13.95 9.30 -4.18
C ALA A 246 -14.97 9.32 -5.30
#